data_07ce3e8ba8df62f452cd9d7ca0eee730
#
_entry.id   07ce3e8ba8df62f452cd9d7ca0eee730
#
_cell.length_a   1.000
_cell.length_b   1.000
_cell.length_c   1.000
_cell.angle_alpha   90.00
_cell.angle_beta   90.00
_cell.angle_gamma   90.00
#
_symmetry.space_group_name_H-M   'P 1'
#
loop_
_entity.id
_entity.type
_entity.pdbx_description
1 polymer ?
#
loop_
_entity_poly.entity_id
_entity_poly.type
_entity_poly.pdbx_seq_one_letter_code
_entity_poly.pdbx_strand_id
1 'polypeptide(L)'
;MKSKKITRRQFIKTTGSVAALAALSGSGVALLPRRAWAKKNNVIVGMTQEPVNFNPLLYVNSGTEEVPEACMFDALWDINHNGEFVPNLAVRVPTLENGGISEDGRVWRVELKQGVKWQDGAPFTAKDVAFTYQTIVNPDVAIRSRSGFDLISDFKVIDDHHVEIHLSEPYVPFAWAWQKMHVVPAHILSTVDNLNTAPFNTQPIGSGPYKLVRRVAGSHMVYTRNPDYHRGAPAIETVIHKFVPDQTVLYTQFKTGEVDVLGLHGVPPERFEESRTLSGRDALETPAPWVEFIYFNCGKPMFSDKVVRQALYYAVDKERWIKDIYYGLPPRTLSYLHPTHWAYNAQLKDPGHDPRRAAEMLDAAGWKKGGDGIREKDGVKLRFSMSTTAGSKAREQAQAMIQAGWKEIGVAMEIKNMPASVVWGDYTTRSQFDTLMVGWEPTVGMDPDYTARCHSKHIPVKTGTGSNYVQYENPALDKLLDEGVLISDMAKRKAVYDQIQAILHEDVPFAPIFAYMFMYGKKSDLQGYEINPYLTDITWNIQDWSWG
;
A
#
# COMPACT_ATOMS: atom_id res chain seq x y z
N MET A 1 14.77 -55.61 -11.87
CA MET A 1 15.39 -55.22 -10.59
C MET A 1 14.29 -54.91 -9.58
N LYS A 2 14.17 -55.73 -8.51
CA LYS A 2 13.10 -55.55 -7.50
C LYS A 2 13.54 -54.53 -6.46
N SER A 3 12.82 -53.41 -6.34
CA SER A 3 13.02 -52.39 -5.30
C SER A 3 12.65 -52.94 -3.93
N LYS A 4 13.60 -53.08 -3.02
CA LYS A 4 13.36 -53.43 -1.62
C LYS A 4 12.83 -52.22 -0.87
N LYS A 5 11.56 -52.29 -0.41
CA LYS A 5 10.97 -51.30 0.50
C LYS A 5 11.63 -51.41 1.88
N ILE A 6 12.24 -50.31 2.35
CA ILE A 6 12.78 -50.19 3.70
C ILE A 6 11.61 -49.98 4.67
N THR A 7 11.52 -50.79 5.72
CA THR A 7 10.45 -50.70 6.72
C THR A 7 10.78 -49.62 7.77
N ARG A 8 9.74 -49.02 8.36
CA ARG A 8 9.84 -47.96 9.40
C ARG A 8 10.78 -48.33 10.57
N ARG A 9 10.90 -49.63 10.88
CA ARG A 9 11.78 -50.16 11.95
C ARG A 9 13.25 -50.20 11.56
N GLN A 10 13.58 -50.29 10.26
CA GLN A 10 14.96 -50.20 9.74
C GLN A 10 15.43 -48.74 9.67
N PHE A 11 14.53 -47.79 9.38
CA PHE A 11 14.84 -46.35 9.39
C PHE A 11 15.20 -45.87 10.80
N ILE A 12 14.48 -46.29 11.84
CA ILE A 12 14.76 -45.91 13.23
C ILE A 12 16.07 -46.51 13.76
N LYS A 13 16.51 -47.67 13.29
CA LYS A 13 17.79 -48.26 13.69
C LYS A 13 18.99 -47.59 13.05
N THR A 14 18.81 -47.00 11.85
CA THR A 14 19.94 -46.30 11.16
C THR A 14 20.13 -44.87 11.67
N THR A 15 19.07 -44.20 12.14
CA THR A 15 19.17 -42.85 12.76
C THR A 15 19.65 -42.92 14.23
N GLY A 16 19.42 -44.00 14.95
CA GLY A 16 19.90 -44.18 16.33
C GLY A 16 21.41 -44.41 16.44
N SER A 17 22.07 -44.87 15.40
CA SER A 17 23.52 -45.18 15.43
C SER A 17 24.39 -43.97 15.10
N VAL A 18 23.85 -42.88 14.53
CA VAL A 18 24.62 -41.65 14.25
C VAL A 18 24.69 -40.76 15.47
N ALA A 19 23.71 -40.87 16.38
CA ALA A 19 23.71 -40.09 17.62
C ALA A 19 24.70 -40.58 18.71
N ALA A 20 25.13 -41.85 18.60
CA ALA A 20 26.04 -42.49 19.60
C ALA A 20 27.54 -42.34 19.26
N LEU A 21 27.91 -41.92 18.04
CA LEU A 21 29.30 -41.75 17.61
C LEU A 21 29.80 -40.30 17.76
N ALA A 22 28.93 -39.35 18.10
CA ALA A 22 29.30 -37.97 18.37
C ALA A 22 29.78 -37.70 19.80
N ALA A 23 29.77 -38.72 20.68
CA ALA A 23 30.13 -38.58 22.09
C ALA A 23 31.59 -38.96 22.41
N LEU A 24 32.41 -39.38 21.44
CA LEU A 24 33.76 -39.89 21.69
C LEU A 24 34.88 -39.24 20.87
N SER A 25 34.64 -38.19 20.10
CA SER A 25 35.68 -37.37 19.50
C SER A 25 35.61 -35.97 20.13
N GLY A 26 36.56 -35.71 21.05
CA GLY A 26 36.71 -34.42 21.73
C GLY A 26 37.19 -33.28 20.82
N SER A 27 36.49 -33.00 19.74
CA SER A 27 36.59 -31.78 18.94
C SER A 27 35.29 -31.03 19.11
N GLY A 28 35.34 -29.97 19.92
CA GLY A 28 34.22 -29.11 20.24
C GLY A 28 33.55 -28.54 18.98
N VAL A 29 32.49 -29.15 18.55
CA VAL A 29 31.44 -28.44 17.82
C VAL A 29 30.79 -27.53 18.85
N ALA A 30 31.29 -26.31 18.94
CA ALA A 30 30.61 -25.26 19.66
C ALA A 30 29.20 -25.16 19.10
N LEU A 31 28.22 -25.73 19.80
CA LEU A 31 26.86 -25.30 19.73
C LEU A 31 26.89 -23.81 20.04
N LEU A 32 26.94 -22.99 18.98
CA LEU A 32 26.81 -21.55 19.14
C LEU A 32 25.54 -21.32 19.97
N PRO A 33 25.69 -20.73 21.16
CA PRO A 33 24.56 -20.57 22.04
C PRO A 33 23.50 -19.73 21.30
N ARG A 34 22.22 -20.12 21.36
CA ARG A 34 21.05 -19.34 20.93
C ARG A 34 21.04 -17.88 21.44
N ARG A 35 22.02 -17.51 22.28
CA ARG A 35 22.24 -16.17 22.82
C ARG A 35 23.02 -15.22 21.92
N ALA A 36 23.54 -15.64 20.76
CA ALA A 36 24.34 -14.76 19.88
C ALA A 36 23.51 -13.67 19.15
N TRP A 37 22.19 -13.68 19.26
CA TRP A 37 21.29 -12.65 18.72
C TRP A 37 20.89 -11.59 19.76
N ALA A 38 21.37 -11.73 21.01
CA ALA A 38 21.01 -10.86 22.12
C ALA A 38 22.01 -9.70 22.31
N LYS A 39 22.57 -9.15 21.24
CA LYS A 39 23.25 -7.85 21.33
C LYS A 39 22.24 -6.75 21.01
N LYS A 40 22.22 -5.72 21.85
CA LYS A 40 21.45 -4.46 21.71
C LYS A 40 21.70 -3.67 20.40
N ASN A 41 22.32 -4.29 19.38
CA ASN A 41 22.76 -3.65 18.14
C ASN A 41 22.00 -4.14 16.90
N ASN A 42 21.00 -5.00 17.06
CA ASN A 42 20.14 -5.44 15.97
C ASN A 42 18.65 -5.25 16.31
N VAL A 43 17.82 -5.08 15.28
CA VAL A 43 16.37 -5.09 15.38
C VAL A 43 15.78 -6.08 14.38
N ILE A 44 14.79 -6.85 14.82
CA ILE A 44 14.09 -7.85 14.00
C ILE A 44 12.68 -7.35 13.72
N VAL A 45 12.42 -7.01 12.46
CA VAL A 45 11.10 -6.61 11.96
C VAL A 45 10.45 -7.85 11.33
N GLY A 46 9.33 -8.29 11.88
CA GLY A 46 8.59 -9.42 11.37
C GLY A 46 7.58 -8.98 10.30
N MET A 47 7.55 -9.68 9.18
CA MET A 47 6.66 -9.43 8.04
C MET A 47 5.93 -10.70 7.63
N THR A 48 4.67 -10.58 7.19
CA THR A 48 3.90 -11.73 6.68
C THR A 48 4.18 -12.06 5.22
N GLN A 49 4.77 -11.13 4.47
CA GLN A 49 5.08 -11.28 3.05
C GLN A 49 6.55 -10.92 2.79
N GLU A 50 7.13 -11.58 1.78
CA GLU A 50 8.47 -11.28 1.30
C GLU A 50 8.40 -10.33 0.10
N PRO A 51 9.17 -9.22 0.10
CA PRO A 51 9.30 -8.37 -1.09
C PRO A 51 10.03 -9.10 -2.21
N VAL A 52 9.59 -8.87 -3.43
CA VAL A 52 10.15 -9.55 -4.62
C VAL A 52 11.03 -8.65 -5.46
N ASN A 53 10.84 -7.34 -5.36
CA ASN A 53 11.54 -6.31 -6.11
C ASN A 53 11.98 -5.18 -5.17
N PHE A 54 13.17 -4.63 -5.38
CA PHE A 54 13.74 -3.57 -4.55
C PHE A 54 14.06 -2.30 -5.35
N ASN A 55 13.65 -2.24 -6.62
CA ASN A 55 13.72 -1.00 -7.39
C ASN A 55 12.47 -0.16 -7.05
N PRO A 56 12.64 0.99 -6.38
CA PRO A 56 11.51 1.76 -5.83
C PRO A 56 10.62 2.41 -6.90
N LEU A 57 11.06 2.41 -8.17
CA LEU A 57 10.28 2.97 -9.27
C LEU A 57 9.33 1.96 -9.89
N LEU A 58 9.63 0.67 -9.82
CA LEU A 58 8.86 -0.36 -10.52
C LEU A 58 7.54 -0.67 -9.82
N TYR A 59 6.53 -1.05 -10.62
CA TYR A 59 5.25 -1.48 -10.10
C TYR A 59 5.38 -2.83 -9.37
N VAL A 60 4.97 -2.85 -8.12
CA VAL A 60 4.95 -4.01 -7.23
C VAL A 60 3.80 -3.88 -6.23
N ASN A 61 3.61 -4.85 -5.35
CA ASN A 61 2.66 -4.76 -4.25
C ASN A 61 3.20 -3.79 -3.18
N SER A 62 2.74 -2.54 -3.22
CA SER A 62 3.29 -1.39 -2.49
C SER A 62 3.51 -1.64 -1.00
N GLY A 63 2.55 -2.27 -0.31
CA GLY A 63 2.64 -2.47 1.13
C GLY A 63 3.77 -3.40 1.60
N THR A 64 4.30 -4.25 0.71
CA THR A 64 5.39 -5.19 1.04
C THR A 64 6.76 -4.59 0.74
N GLU A 65 6.89 -3.90 -0.37
CA GLU A 65 8.16 -3.36 -0.87
C GLU A 65 8.54 -2.05 -0.20
N GLU A 66 7.58 -1.22 0.21
CA GLU A 66 7.85 0.07 0.87
C GLU A 66 8.67 -0.07 2.16
N VAL A 67 8.45 -1.14 2.95
CA VAL A 67 9.21 -1.39 4.19
C VAL A 67 10.72 -1.53 3.96
N PRO A 68 11.24 -2.33 3.01
CA PRO A 68 12.66 -2.32 2.69
C PRO A 68 13.14 -1.09 1.92
N GLU A 69 12.27 -0.44 1.13
CA GLU A 69 12.62 0.75 0.37
C GLU A 69 13.13 1.87 1.26
N ALA A 70 12.42 2.21 2.33
CA ALA A 70 12.84 3.24 3.29
C ALA A 70 14.13 2.90 4.05
N CYS A 71 14.50 1.63 4.15
CA CYS A 71 15.82 1.26 4.66
C CYS A 71 16.95 1.64 3.70
N MET A 72 16.70 1.58 2.38
CA MET A 72 17.74 1.61 1.36
C MET A 72 17.80 2.89 0.54
N PHE A 73 16.69 3.61 0.40
CA PHE A 73 16.56 4.74 -0.50
C PHE A 73 16.03 5.99 0.21
N ASP A 74 16.30 7.13 -0.39
CA ASP A 74 15.76 8.42 0.01
C ASP A 74 14.96 9.04 -1.14
N ALA A 75 13.92 9.82 -0.78
CA ALA A 75 13.22 10.73 -1.68
C ALA A 75 13.84 12.14 -1.62
N LEU A 76 13.34 13.06 -2.43
CA LEU A 76 13.74 14.47 -2.35
C LEU A 76 13.33 15.08 -1.01
N TRP A 77 12.15 14.73 -0.53
CA TRP A 77 11.60 15.05 0.78
C TRP A 77 10.70 13.94 1.28
N ASP A 78 10.58 13.85 2.59
CA ASP A 78 9.73 12.90 3.28
C ASP A 78 8.47 13.60 3.80
N ILE A 79 7.55 12.82 4.40
CA ILE A 79 6.46 13.35 5.20
C ILE A 79 6.61 12.87 6.64
N ASN A 80 6.48 13.77 7.62
CA ASN A 80 6.53 13.42 9.02
C ASN A 80 5.16 12.94 9.54
N HIS A 81 5.12 12.49 10.78
CA HIS A 81 3.90 12.00 11.43
C HIS A 81 2.80 13.06 11.63
N ASN A 82 3.12 14.36 11.46
CA ASN A 82 2.16 15.45 11.49
C ASN A 82 1.57 15.79 10.12
N GLY A 83 2.04 15.13 9.04
CA GLY A 83 1.61 15.42 7.68
C GLY A 83 2.36 16.55 6.99
N GLU A 84 3.49 16.96 7.54
CA GLU A 84 4.32 18.04 6.99
C GLU A 84 5.44 17.45 6.12
N PHE A 85 5.66 18.04 4.96
CA PHE A 85 6.83 17.72 4.15
C PHE A 85 8.11 18.21 4.82
N VAL A 86 9.08 17.31 4.96
CA VAL A 86 10.39 17.59 5.55
C VAL A 86 11.51 17.30 4.54
N PRO A 87 12.56 18.15 4.48
CA PRO A 87 13.65 17.94 3.53
C PRO A 87 14.39 16.62 3.77
N ASN A 88 14.69 15.88 2.68
CA ASN A 88 15.55 14.69 2.74
C ASN A 88 16.77 14.87 1.83
N LEU A 89 16.74 14.50 0.54
CA LEU A 89 17.83 14.77 -0.41
C LEU A 89 17.86 16.25 -0.85
N ALA A 90 16.71 16.94 -0.84
CA ALA A 90 16.64 18.38 -1.06
C ALA A 90 17.04 19.15 0.21
N VAL A 91 17.62 20.34 0.04
CA VAL A 91 17.96 21.26 1.13
C VAL A 91 16.70 21.81 1.80
N ARG A 92 15.65 22.02 1.00
CA ARG A 92 14.33 22.49 1.44
C ARG A 92 13.24 21.95 0.52
N VAL A 93 12.04 21.84 1.05
CA VAL A 93 10.87 21.55 0.22
C VAL A 93 10.46 22.81 -0.54
N PRO A 94 10.29 22.78 -1.87
CA PRO A 94 9.82 23.94 -2.62
C PRO A 94 8.41 24.37 -2.20
N THR A 95 8.24 25.68 -1.94
CA THR A 95 6.93 26.31 -1.68
C THR A 95 6.84 27.64 -2.41
N LEU A 96 5.63 28.21 -2.49
CA LEU A 96 5.44 29.58 -3.00
C LEU A 96 6.17 30.61 -2.14
N GLU A 97 6.09 30.45 -0.80
CA GLU A 97 6.63 31.40 0.16
C GLU A 97 8.16 31.46 0.12
N ASN A 98 8.84 30.33 -0.15
CA ASN A 98 10.30 30.29 -0.22
C ASN A 98 10.85 30.51 -1.64
N GLY A 99 9.99 30.81 -2.63
CA GLY A 99 10.34 31.01 -4.03
C GLY A 99 10.77 29.74 -4.77
N GLY A 100 10.63 28.57 -4.14
CA GLY A 100 10.89 27.28 -4.74
C GLY A 100 9.84 26.89 -5.78
N ILE A 101 8.63 27.46 -5.66
CA ILE A 101 7.57 27.34 -6.68
C ILE A 101 7.29 28.73 -7.22
N SER A 102 7.12 28.87 -8.55
CA SER A 102 6.71 30.13 -9.19
C SER A 102 5.27 30.50 -8.80
N GLU A 103 4.93 31.80 -8.89
CA GLU A 103 3.60 32.30 -8.55
C GLU A 103 2.46 31.63 -9.33
N ASP A 104 2.73 31.22 -10.58
CA ASP A 104 1.78 30.48 -11.43
C ASP A 104 1.76 28.96 -11.16
N GLY A 105 2.54 28.48 -10.18
CA GLY A 105 2.60 27.07 -9.79
C GLY A 105 3.30 26.13 -10.78
N ARG A 106 3.88 26.65 -11.87
CA ARG A 106 4.40 25.82 -12.97
C ARG A 106 5.88 25.52 -12.90
N VAL A 107 6.68 26.34 -12.22
CA VAL A 107 8.14 26.16 -12.13
C VAL A 107 8.52 25.78 -10.72
N TRP A 108 9.17 24.61 -10.60
CA TRP A 108 9.69 24.08 -9.34
C TRP A 108 11.21 24.10 -9.35
N ARG A 109 11.83 24.75 -8.38
CA ARG A 109 13.28 24.86 -8.20
C ARG A 109 13.68 24.05 -6.99
N VAL A 110 14.49 23.02 -7.23
CA VAL A 110 14.96 22.10 -6.20
C VAL A 110 16.46 22.26 -6.02
N GLU A 111 16.86 22.56 -4.80
CA GLU A 111 18.26 22.62 -4.35
C GLU A 111 18.59 21.32 -3.61
N LEU A 112 19.60 20.59 -4.06
CA LEU A 112 20.01 19.30 -3.51
C LEU A 112 21.12 19.47 -2.47
N LYS A 113 21.11 18.63 -1.44
CA LYS A 113 22.18 18.57 -0.43
C LYS A 113 23.51 18.21 -1.08
N GLN A 114 24.56 18.89 -0.66
CA GLN A 114 25.92 18.61 -1.09
C GLN A 114 26.54 17.50 -0.25
N GLY A 115 27.49 16.75 -0.84
CA GLY A 115 28.25 15.71 -0.15
C GLY A 115 27.49 14.40 0.11
N VAL A 116 26.25 14.27 -0.34
CA VAL A 116 25.50 13.01 -0.29
C VAL A 116 26.15 11.99 -1.21
N LYS A 117 26.23 10.74 -0.74
CA LYS A 117 26.83 9.61 -1.48
C LYS A 117 25.87 8.45 -1.59
N TRP A 118 25.92 7.78 -2.70
CA TRP A 118 25.38 6.43 -2.85
C TRP A 118 26.14 5.45 -1.95
N GLN A 119 25.52 4.31 -1.65
CA GLN A 119 26.09 3.29 -0.77
C GLN A 119 27.38 2.61 -1.31
N ASP A 120 27.68 2.78 -2.59
CA ASP A 120 28.95 2.37 -3.22
C ASP A 120 30.02 3.47 -3.21
N GLY A 121 29.69 4.67 -2.68
CA GLY A 121 30.58 5.81 -2.54
C GLY A 121 30.52 6.81 -3.69
N ALA A 122 29.77 6.54 -4.76
CA ALA A 122 29.54 7.50 -5.85
C ALA A 122 28.79 8.75 -5.34
N PRO A 123 29.07 9.95 -5.86
CA PRO A 123 28.36 11.17 -5.46
C PRO A 123 26.91 11.14 -5.98
N PHE A 124 25.97 11.59 -5.13
CA PHE A 124 24.60 11.89 -5.53
C PHE A 124 24.55 13.29 -6.14
N THR A 125 23.91 13.44 -7.30
CA THR A 125 23.83 14.71 -8.02
C THR A 125 22.46 14.91 -8.69
N ALA A 126 22.24 16.09 -9.25
CA ALA A 126 21.07 16.41 -10.06
C ALA A 126 20.88 15.50 -11.29
N LYS A 127 21.92 14.82 -11.75
CA LYS A 127 21.85 13.82 -12.85
C LYS A 127 21.03 12.60 -12.41
N ASP A 128 21.12 12.21 -11.14
CA ASP A 128 20.33 11.08 -10.59
C ASP A 128 18.84 11.43 -10.55
N VAL A 129 18.50 12.68 -10.18
CA VAL A 129 17.11 13.17 -10.19
C VAL A 129 16.57 13.22 -11.61
N ALA A 130 17.35 13.74 -12.56
CA ALA A 130 16.97 13.79 -13.96
C ALA A 130 16.77 12.38 -14.56
N PHE A 131 17.68 11.46 -14.25
CA PHE A 131 17.57 10.07 -14.68
C PHE A 131 16.34 9.38 -14.08
N THR A 132 16.04 9.64 -12.81
CA THR A 132 14.83 9.12 -12.14
C THR A 132 13.59 9.60 -12.89
N TYR A 133 13.48 10.89 -13.19
CA TYR A 133 12.40 11.44 -13.99
C TYR A 133 12.30 10.77 -15.37
N GLN A 134 13.42 10.69 -16.11
CA GLN A 134 13.45 10.05 -17.43
C GLN A 134 12.98 8.59 -17.38
N THR A 135 13.34 7.88 -16.33
CA THR A 135 12.89 6.51 -16.09
C THR A 135 11.38 6.44 -15.85
N ILE A 136 10.84 7.36 -15.03
CA ILE A 136 9.41 7.39 -14.71
C ILE A 136 8.55 7.63 -15.96
N VAL A 137 8.96 8.53 -16.85
CA VAL A 137 8.19 8.84 -18.07
C VAL A 137 8.43 7.88 -19.22
N ASN A 138 9.41 6.99 -19.12
CA ASN A 138 9.69 6.00 -20.15
C ASN A 138 8.54 4.98 -20.26
N PRO A 139 7.84 4.86 -21.42
CA PRO A 139 6.72 3.96 -21.60
C PRO A 139 7.11 2.47 -21.51
N ASP A 140 8.37 2.12 -21.76
CA ASP A 140 8.87 0.74 -21.76
C ASP A 140 9.18 0.23 -20.34
N VAL A 141 9.16 1.10 -19.33
CA VAL A 141 9.40 0.74 -17.93
C VAL A 141 8.07 0.60 -17.19
N ALA A 142 7.89 -0.50 -16.47
CA ALA A 142 6.68 -0.79 -15.69
C ALA A 142 6.67 0.01 -14.37
N ILE A 143 6.47 1.32 -14.45
CA ILE A 143 6.49 2.26 -13.33
C ILE A 143 5.23 2.14 -12.47
N ARG A 144 5.39 2.27 -11.13
CA ARG A 144 4.27 2.22 -10.17
C ARG A 144 3.24 3.34 -10.36
N SER A 145 3.69 4.55 -10.71
CA SER A 145 2.81 5.68 -11.01
C SER A 145 3.54 6.73 -11.86
N ARG A 146 2.83 7.33 -12.81
CA ARG A 146 3.32 8.48 -13.59
C ARG A 146 2.57 9.77 -13.24
N SER A 147 1.64 9.72 -12.28
CA SER A 147 0.80 10.86 -11.91
C SER A 147 1.64 12.10 -11.58
N GLY A 148 1.40 13.18 -12.31
CA GLY A 148 2.10 14.45 -12.19
C GLY A 148 3.42 14.53 -12.96
N PHE A 149 4.09 13.41 -13.26
CA PHE A 149 5.33 13.39 -14.04
C PHE A 149 5.07 13.58 -15.54
N ASP A 150 3.92 13.17 -16.01
CA ASP A 150 3.41 13.39 -17.37
C ASP A 150 3.07 14.85 -17.68
N LEU A 151 2.94 15.68 -16.64
CA LEU A 151 2.75 17.12 -16.75
C LEU A 151 4.07 17.88 -16.90
N ILE A 152 5.23 17.26 -16.73
CA ILE A 152 6.53 17.91 -16.87
C ILE A 152 6.78 18.20 -18.36
N SER A 153 6.79 19.49 -18.72
CA SER A 153 7.06 19.97 -20.07
C SER A 153 8.56 20.17 -20.34
N ASP A 154 9.34 20.45 -19.28
CA ASP A 154 10.80 20.60 -19.39
C ASP A 154 11.45 20.28 -18.03
N PHE A 155 12.60 19.60 -18.06
CA PHE A 155 13.39 19.24 -16.89
C PHE A 155 14.83 19.67 -17.09
N LYS A 156 15.29 20.68 -16.35
CA LYS A 156 16.62 21.27 -16.49
C LYS A 156 17.53 20.90 -15.33
N VAL A 157 18.67 20.33 -15.65
CA VAL A 157 19.81 20.25 -14.72
C VAL A 157 20.60 21.56 -14.86
N ILE A 158 20.55 22.39 -13.86
CA ILE A 158 21.25 23.70 -13.87
C ILE A 158 22.72 23.50 -13.55
N ASP A 159 23.00 22.71 -12.52
CA ASP A 159 24.32 22.25 -12.11
C ASP A 159 24.19 20.93 -11.33
N ASP A 160 25.26 20.47 -10.67
CA ASP A 160 25.26 19.19 -9.93
C ASP A 160 24.30 19.18 -8.72
N HIS A 161 23.82 20.34 -8.27
CA HIS A 161 22.96 20.45 -7.07
C HIS A 161 21.67 21.23 -7.29
N HIS A 162 21.37 21.66 -8.51
CA HIS A 162 20.15 22.41 -8.79
C HIS A 162 19.42 21.83 -10.01
N VAL A 163 18.13 21.61 -9.85
CA VAL A 163 17.21 21.29 -10.93
C VAL A 163 16.06 22.27 -11.00
N GLU A 164 15.60 22.56 -12.21
CA GLU A 164 14.39 23.33 -12.47
C GLU A 164 13.42 22.49 -13.29
N ILE A 165 12.20 22.32 -12.76
CA ILE A 165 11.16 21.47 -13.33
C ILE A 165 10.03 22.37 -13.79
N HIS A 166 9.66 22.30 -15.07
CA HIS A 166 8.57 23.07 -15.66
C HIS A 166 7.36 22.16 -15.91
N LEU A 167 6.21 22.54 -15.41
CA LEU A 167 4.95 21.86 -15.65
C LEU A 167 4.17 22.55 -16.78
N SER A 168 3.46 21.80 -17.60
CA SER A 168 2.55 22.31 -18.64
C SER A 168 1.37 23.09 -18.04
N GLU A 169 0.96 22.70 -16.84
CA GLU A 169 -0.06 23.34 -16.02
C GLU A 169 0.27 23.21 -14.55
N PRO A 170 -0.27 24.05 -13.65
CA PRO A 170 -0.04 23.90 -12.21
C PRO A 170 -0.62 22.55 -11.75
N TYR A 171 0.08 21.89 -10.82
CA TYR A 171 -0.37 20.62 -10.24
C TYR A 171 -0.03 20.61 -8.74
N VAL A 172 -1.02 20.88 -7.91
CA VAL A 172 -0.83 20.99 -6.44
C VAL A 172 -0.34 19.70 -5.81
N PRO A 173 -0.77 18.50 -6.25
CA PRO A 173 -0.27 17.23 -5.70
C PRO A 173 1.18 16.90 -6.06
N PHE A 174 1.91 17.73 -6.82
CA PHE A 174 3.25 17.40 -7.34
C PHE A 174 4.29 17.14 -6.23
N ALA A 175 4.16 17.81 -5.08
CA ALA A 175 5.00 17.51 -3.92
C ALA A 175 4.84 16.05 -3.44
N TRP A 176 3.62 15.54 -3.45
CA TRP A 176 3.33 14.14 -3.11
C TRP A 176 3.87 13.17 -4.16
N ALA A 177 3.82 13.53 -5.45
CA ALA A 177 4.37 12.70 -6.51
C ALA A 177 5.86 12.42 -6.28
N TRP A 178 6.65 13.44 -5.96
CA TRP A 178 8.08 13.30 -5.66
C TRP A 178 8.36 12.65 -4.29
N GLN A 179 7.51 12.84 -3.30
CA GLN A 179 7.66 12.17 -2.00
C GLN A 179 7.53 10.64 -2.14
N LYS A 180 6.63 10.18 -3.00
CA LYS A 180 6.44 8.73 -3.26
C LYS A 180 7.50 8.11 -4.16
N MET A 181 8.37 8.90 -4.78
CA MET A 181 9.41 8.42 -5.70
C MET A 181 10.80 8.60 -5.09
N HIS A 182 11.41 7.49 -4.72
CA HIS A 182 12.81 7.50 -4.32
C HIS A 182 13.70 7.73 -5.53
N VAL A 183 14.82 8.43 -5.32
CA VAL A 183 15.80 8.67 -6.38
C VAL A 183 16.64 7.41 -6.59
N VAL A 184 16.94 7.09 -7.85
CA VAL A 184 17.74 5.91 -8.22
C VAL A 184 19.08 6.31 -8.86
N PRO A 185 20.15 5.47 -8.72
CA PRO A 185 21.50 5.82 -9.15
C PRO A 185 21.67 5.78 -10.67
N ALA A 186 21.84 6.95 -11.28
CA ALA A 186 22.05 7.09 -12.73
C ALA A 186 23.33 6.35 -13.19
N HIS A 187 24.42 6.41 -12.42
CA HIS A 187 25.70 5.80 -12.77
C HIS A 187 25.64 4.26 -12.89
N ILE A 188 24.63 3.63 -12.27
CA ILE A 188 24.39 2.18 -12.37
C ILE A 188 23.35 1.89 -13.46
N LEU A 189 22.20 2.56 -13.38
CA LEU A 189 21.01 2.17 -14.14
C LEU A 189 20.99 2.73 -15.57
N SER A 190 21.72 3.81 -15.88
CA SER A 190 21.79 4.35 -17.25
C SER A 190 22.49 3.42 -18.25
N THR A 191 23.20 2.42 -17.78
CA THR A 191 23.89 1.43 -18.63
C THR A 191 23.10 0.13 -18.79
N VAL A 192 21.89 0.06 -18.24
CA VAL A 192 21.04 -1.15 -18.27
C VAL A 192 20.02 -1.04 -19.39
N ASP A 193 20.04 -2.01 -20.32
CA ASP A 193 19.14 -2.03 -21.46
C ASP A 193 17.66 -2.19 -21.07
N ASN A 194 17.37 -3.02 -20.06
CA ASN A 194 15.99 -3.28 -19.60
C ASN A 194 15.89 -3.16 -18.09
N LEU A 195 15.37 -2.04 -17.63
CA LEU A 195 15.20 -1.74 -16.20
C LEU A 195 14.20 -2.67 -15.52
N ASN A 196 13.22 -3.24 -16.24
CA ASN A 196 12.25 -4.16 -15.65
C ASN A 196 12.89 -5.47 -15.15
N THR A 197 14.05 -5.84 -15.71
CA THR A 197 14.77 -7.08 -15.39
C THR A 197 16.19 -6.86 -14.89
N ALA A 198 16.52 -5.64 -14.50
CA ALA A 198 17.86 -5.26 -14.04
C ALA A 198 18.30 -6.07 -12.81
N PRO A 199 19.56 -6.48 -12.68
CA PRO A 199 20.11 -7.08 -11.45
C PRO A 199 19.91 -6.19 -10.20
N PHE A 200 19.91 -4.88 -10.39
CA PHE A 200 19.58 -3.88 -9.37
C PHE A 200 18.25 -4.16 -8.66
N ASN A 201 17.26 -4.73 -9.35
CA ASN A 201 15.94 -5.02 -8.79
C ASN A 201 15.97 -6.05 -7.64
N THR A 202 17.07 -6.79 -7.49
CA THR A 202 17.29 -7.78 -6.42
C THR A 202 18.52 -7.50 -5.55
N GLN A 203 19.43 -6.65 -6.03
CA GLN A 203 20.65 -6.23 -5.33
C GLN A 203 20.84 -4.72 -5.50
N PRO A 204 19.99 -3.91 -4.84
CA PRO A 204 20.01 -2.47 -5.01
C PRO A 204 21.21 -1.81 -4.33
N ILE A 205 21.63 -0.67 -4.88
CA ILE A 205 22.51 0.31 -4.25
C ILE A 205 21.68 1.57 -4.06
N GLY A 206 21.42 1.95 -2.82
CA GLY A 206 20.62 3.13 -2.49
C GLY A 206 21.45 4.26 -1.89
N SER A 207 20.77 5.31 -1.43
CA SER A 207 21.34 6.43 -0.66
C SER A 207 21.00 6.35 0.83
N GLY A 208 20.08 5.47 1.20
CA GLY A 208 19.42 5.40 2.51
C GLY A 208 20.29 4.91 3.66
N PRO A 209 19.67 4.85 4.87
CA PRO A 209 20.38 4.58 6.14
C PRO A 209 20.95 3.17 6.27
N TYR A 210 20.45 2.20 5.50
CA TYR A 210 20.89 0.80 5.57
C TYR A 210 21.18 0.21 4.21
N LYS A 211 22.18 -0.66 4.13
CA LYS A 211 22.63 -1.41 2.94
C LYS A 211 22.16 -2.85 3.02
N LEU A 212 21.55 -3.38 1.97
CA LEU A 212 21.21 -4.81 1.88
C LEU A 212 22.50 -5.65 1.80
N VAL A 213 22.68 -6.55 2.76
CA VAL A 213 23.86 -7.45 2.82
C VAL A 213 23.53 -8.83 2.31
N ARG A 214 22.35 -9.34 2.67
CA ARG A 214 21.96 -10.72 2.35
C ARG A 214 20.45 -10.86 2.29
N ARG A 215 20.00 -11.63 1.30
CA ARG A 215 18.64 -12.16 1.22
C ARG A 215 18.68 -13.68 1.25
N VAL A 216 17.84 -14.28 2.10
CA VAL A 216 17.55 -15.71 2.12
C VAL A 216 16.09 -15.87 1.81
N ALA A 217 15.78 -16.26 0.56
CA ALA A 217 14.41 -16.36 0.05
C ALA A 217 13.52 -17.22 0.96
N GLY A 218 12.31 -16.74 1.21
CA GLY A 218 11.34 -17.36 2.11
C GLY A 218 11.67 -17.30 3.59
N SER A 219 12.77 -16.60 4.00
CA SER A 219 13.23 -16.59 5.38
C SER A 219 13.47 -15.17 5.92
N HIS A 220 14.47 -14.47 5.38
CA HIS A 220 14.82 -13.14 5.91
C HIS A 220 15.73 -12.34 4.99
N MET A 221 15.79 -11.03 5.24
CA MET A 221 16.76 -10.09 4.70
C MET A 221 17.57 -9.47 5.83
N VAL A 222 18.87 -9.23 5.59
CA VAL A 222 19.79 -8.62 6.55
C VAL A 222 20.37 -7.36 5.96
N TYR A 223 20.30 -6.28 6.71
CA TYR A 223 20.86 -4.98 6.35
C TYR A 223 21.92 -4.57 7.39
N THR A 224 22.92 -3.87 6.94
CA THR A 224 23.91 -3.18 7.80
C THR A 224 23.74 -1.68 7.68
N ARG A 225 23.95 -0.96 8.78
CA ARG A 225 23.89 0.51 8.75
C ARG A 225 24.87 1.09 7.72
N ASN A 226 24.45 2.18 7.08
CA ASN A 226 25.32 3.01 6.24
C ASN A 226 26.05 4.02 7.14
N PRO A 227 27.39 3.87 7.36
CA PRO A 227 28.12 4.78 8.23
C PRO A 227 28.24 6.20 7.64
N ASP A 228 28.13 6.33 6.32
CA ASP A 228 28.24 7.57 5.58
C ASP A 228 26.87 8.19 5.24
N TYR A 229 25.81 7.76 5.95
CA TYR A 229 24.47 8.28 5.70
C TYR A 229 24.40 9.79 5.95
N HIS A 230 23.85 10.54 5.03
CA HIS A 230 23.89 12.02 5.03
C HIS A 230 23.13 12.69 6.20
N ARG A 231 22.25 11.94 6.89
CA ARG A 231 21.55 12.39 8.11
C ARG A 231 22.24 11.88 9.40
N GLY A 232 23.40 11.25 9.29
CA GLY A 232 24.12 10.62 10.38
C GLY A 232 23.95 9.10 10.41
N ALA A 233 24.98 8.39 10.87
CA ALA A 233 24.97 6.94 10.95
C ALA A 233 23.89 6.45 11.94
N PRO A 234 23.01 5.50 11.55
CA PRO A 234 22.04 4.93 12.47
C PRO A 234 22.66 4.30 13.72
N ALA A 235 21.98 4.38 14.87
CA ALA A 235 22.45 3.79 16.12
C ALA A 235 22.42 2.25 16.07
N ILE A 236 21.40 1.66 15.45
CA ILE A 236 21.26 0.21 15.27
C ILE A 236 22.16 -0.25 14.13
N GLU A 237 23.02 -1.26 14.39
CA GLU A 237 23.99 -1.74 13.38
C GLU A 237 23.34 -2.64 12.33
N THR A 238 22.37 -3.47 12.73
CA THR A 238 21.80 -4.50 11.86
C THR A 238 20.29 -4.48 11.94
N VAL A 239 19.64 -4.44 10.79
CA VAL A 239 18.20 -4.65 10.64
C VAL A 239 17.96 -5.99 9.99
N ILE A 240 17.00 -6.75 10.50
CA ILE A 240 16.61 -8.06 9.95
C ILE A 240 15.12 -8.02 9.66
N HIS A 241 14.73 -8.11 8.40
CA HIS A 241 13.35 -8.38 8.02
C HIS A 241 13.14 -9.89 7.98
N LYS A 242 12.35 -10.41 8.92
CA LYS A 242 12.03 -11.84 9.05
C LYS A 242 10.68 -12.14 8.44
N PHE A 243 10.60 -13.11 7.53
CA PHE A 243 9.35 -13.48 6.86
C PHE A 243 8.67 -14.64 7.58
N VAL A 244 7.44 -14.42 8.02
CA VAL A 244 6.59 -15.38 8.72
C VAL A 244 5.18 -15.27 8.15
N PRO A 245 4.84 -16.08 7.13
CA PRO A 245 3.57 -15.95 6.39
C PRO A 245 2.31 -16.10 7.25
N ASP A 246 2.36 -16.92 8.29
CA ASP A 246 1.24 -17.09 9.22
C ASP A 246 1.27 -15.96 10.27
N GLN A 247 0.26 -15.09 10.24
CA GLN A 247 0.14 -13.93 11.12
C GLN A 247 0.03 -14.34 12.61
N THR A 248 -0.59 -15.48 12.92
CA THR A 248 -0.71 -15.98 14.30
C THR A 248 0.64 -16.44 14.85
N VAL A 249 1.44 -17.09 14.00
CA VAL A 249 2.81 -17.49 14.34
C VAL A 249 3.68 -16.24 14.52
N LEU A 250 3.57 -15.27 13.63
CA LEU A 250 4.30 -14.00 13.72
C LEU A 250 3.98 -13.26 15.01
N TYR A 251 2.69 -13.12 15.35
CA TYR A 251 2.26 -12.51 16.61
C TYR A 251 2.80 -13.28 17.84
N THR A 252 2.80 -14.62 17.79
CA THR A 252 3.39 -15.43 18.86
C THR A 252 4.89 -15.16 19.03
N GLN A 253 5.63 -15.05 17.94
CA GLN A 253 7.07 -14.70 17.98
C GLN A 253 7.32 -13.29 18.53
N PHE A 254 6.45 -12.34 18.22
CA PHE A 254 6.47 -11.01 18.84
C PHE A 254 6.22 -11.10 20.36
N LYS A 255 5.19 -11.83 20.77
CA LYS A 255 4.84 -12.05 22.18
C LYS A 255 5.99 -12.70 22.96
N THR A 256 6.69 -13.68 22.39
CA THR A 256 7.82 -14.38 23.01
C THR A 256 9.14 -13.63 22.91
N GLY A 257 9.24 -12.59 22.12
CA GLY A 257 10.42 -11.75 21.96
C GLY A 257 11.40 -12.18 20.88
N GLU A 258 11.00 -13.09 20.00
CA GLU A 258 11.77 -13.49 18.83
C GLU A 258 11.71 -12.47 17.68
N VAL A 259 10.72 -11.57 17.72
CA VAL A 259 10.52 -10.43 16.83
C VAL A 259 10.40 -9.19 17.68
N ASP A 260 11.03 -8.10 17.25
CA ASP A 260 11.07 -6.84 17.99
C ASP A 260 9.98 -5.87 17.57
N VAL A 261 9.66 -5.84 16.27
CA VAL A 261 8.64 -4.98 15.66
C VAL A 261 7.77 -5.83 14.74
N LEU A 262 6.45 -5.68 14.85
CA LEU A 262 5.51 -6.24 13.88
C LEU A 262 5.38 -5.29 12.71
N GLY A 263 5.80 -5.77 11.53
CA GLY A 263 5.73 -5.06 10.26
C GLY A 263 4.37 -5.14 9.60
N LEU A 264 4.39 -5.33 8.29
CA LEU A 264 3.19 -5.41 7.47
C LEU A 264 2.12 -6.35 8.07
N HIS A 265 0.88 -5.89 8.10
CA HIS A 265 -0.30 -6.48 8.73
C HIS A 265 -0.30 -6.50 10.28
N GLY A 266 0.76 -6.03 10.93
CA GLY A 266 0.81 -5.69 12.36
C GLY A 266 0.24 -6.74 13.32
N VAL A 267 -0.42 -6.24 14.35
CA VAL A 267 -1.16 -7.06 15.32
C VAL A 267 -2.48 -7.52 14.70
N PRO A 268 -2.84 -8.82 14.78
CA PRO A 268 -4.17 -9.27 14.33
C PRO A 268 -5.28 -8.54 15.10
N PRO A 269 -6.38 -8.12 14.45
CA PRO A 269 -7.48 -7.40 15.12
C PRO A 269 -8.01 -8.12 16.36
N GLU A 270 -8.19 -9.43 16.30
CA GLU A 270 -8.66 -10.27 17.41
C GLU A 270 -7.66 -10.38 18.57
N ARG A 271 -6.41 -9.92 18.38
CA ARG A 271 -5.34 -9.94 19.37
C ARG A 271 -4.96 -8.55 19.88
N PHE A 272 -5.62 -7.50 19.38
CA PHE A 272 -5.19 -6.14 19.68
C PHE A 272 -5.36 -5.82 21.17
N GLU A 273 -6.50 -6.14 21.78
CA GLU A 273 -6.71 -5.95 23.21
C GLU A 273 -5.75 -6.79 24.08
N GLU A 274 -5.46 -8.04 23.68
CA GLU A 274 -4.42 -8.85 24.33
C GLU A 274 -3.06 -8.15 24.24
N SER A 275 -2.72 -7.62 23.07
CA SER A 275 -1.41 -7.01 22.83
C SER A 275 -1.13 -5.80 23.72
N ARG A 276 -2.16 -5.02 24.09
CA ARG A 276 -2.07 -3.89 25.01
C ARG A 276 -1.68 -4.29 26.44
N THR A 277 -1.87 -5.56 26.81
CA THR A 277 -1.56 -6.08 28.15
C THR A 277 -0.21 -6.78 28.25
N LEU A 278 0.52 -6.89 27.15
CA LEU A 278 1.80 -7.61 27.10
C LEU A 278 2.91 -6.79 27.79
N SER A 279 3.54 -7.36 28.80
CA SER A 279 4.70 -6.73 29.44
C SER A 279 5.88 -6.60 28.48
N GLY A 280 6.50 -5.41 28.43
CA GLY A 280 7.66 -5.10 27.58
C GLY A 280 7.31 -5.02 26.09
N ARG A 281 6.04 -4.81 25.76
CA ARG A 281 5.52 -4.60 24.41
C ARG A 281 4.57 -3.43 24.38
N ASP A 282 4.67 -2.61 23.36
CA ASP A 282 3.73 -1.53 23.09
C ASP A 282 2.88 -1.93 21.89
N ALA A 283 1.57 -1.89 22.05
CA ALA A 283 0.61 -1.96 20.97
C ALA A 283 0.24 -0.53 20.56
N LEU A 284 0.37 -0.24 19.29
CA LEU A 284 0.18 1.08 18.70
C LEU A 284 -0.91 1.00 17.63
N GLU A 285 -1.72 2.05 17.53
CA GLU A 285 -2.73 2.17 16.47
C GLU A 285 -2.62 3.53 15.80
N THR A 286 -2.87 3.56 14.50
CA THR A 286 -2.90 4.81 13.72
C THR A 286 -3.93 4.70 12.60
N PRO A 287 -4.60 5.81 12.22
CA PRO A 287 -5.31 5.87 10.96
C PRO A 287 -4.42 5.41 9.81
N ALA A 288 -4.99 4.67 8.88
CA ALA A 288 -4.30 4.27 7.66
C ALA A 288 -4.90 4.99 6.44
N PRO A 289 -4.13 5.26 5.40
CA PRO A 289 -4.64 5.94 4.21
C PRO A 289 -5.60 5.09 3.37
N TRP A 290 -5.92 3.89 3.79
CA TRP A 290 -6.71 2.92 3.03
C TRP A 290 -8.18 2.94 3.44
N VAL A 291 -9.04 2.74 2.45
CA VAL A 291 -10.49 2.52 2.63
C VAL A 291 -10.87 1.19 1.99
N GLU A 292 -11.67 0.40 2.70
CA GLU A 292 -12.26 -0.84 2.16
C GLU A 292 -13.51 -0.52 1.37
N PHE A 293 -13.58 -1.09 0.15
CA PHE A 293 -14.67 -0.87 -0.80
C PHE A 293 -15.28 -2.17 -1.32
N ILE A 294 -16.53 -2.04 -1.76
CA ILE A 294 -17.10 -2.91 -2.78
C ILE A 294 -17.12 -2.12 -4.09
N TYR A 295 -16.37 -2.55 -5.09
CA TYR A 295 -16.34 -1.98 -6.42
C TYR A 295 -17.43 -2.60 -7.29
N PHE A 296 -18.15 -1.77 -8.06
CA PHE A 296 -19.11 -2.20 -9.06
C PHE A 296 -18.60 -1.86 -10.46
N ASN A 297 -18.47 -2.84 -11.32
CA ASN A 297 -18.06 -2.60 -12.70
C ASN A 297 -19.20 -1.94 -13.50
N CYS A 298 -19.19 -0.61 -13.61
CA CYS A 298 -20.22 0.17 -14.28
C CYS A 298 -20.33 -0.11 -15.79
N GLY A 299 -19.32 -0.76 -16.39
CA GLY A 299 -19.39 -1.26 -17.76
C GLY A 299 -20.27 -2.51 -17.92
N LYS A 300 -20.75 -3.13 -16.83
CA LYS A 300 -21.67 -4.27 -16.88
C LYS A 300 -23.12 -3.77 -16.89
N PRO A 301 -24.03 -4.40 -17.68
CA PRO A 301 -25.41 -3.92 -17.84
C PRO A 301 -26.15 -3.71 -16.52
N MET A 302 -26.01 -4.63 -15.53
CA MET A 302 -26.69 -4.52 -14.25
C MET A 302 -26.16 -3.37 -13.38
N PHE A 303 -24.89 -2.95 -13.56
CA PHE A 303 -24.26 -1.90 -12.76
C PHE A 303 -24.17 -0.55 -13.48
N SER A 304 -24.66 -0.44 -14.72
CA SER A 304 -24.82 0.86 -15.39
C SER A 304 -25.90 1.71 -14.72
N ASP A 305 -26.94 1.07 -14.16
CA ASP A 305 -27.99 1.74 -13.38
C ASP A 305 -27.52 2.01 -11.93
N LYS A 306 -27.41 3.29 -11.55
CA LYS A 306 -26.99 3.67 -10.19
C LYS A 306 -27.93 3.17 -9.11
N VAL A 307 -29.23 3.01 -9.42
CA VAL A 307 -30.21 2.51 -8.45
C VAL A 307 -29.86 1.10 -7.98
N VAL A 308 -29.32 0.25 -8.86
CA VAL A 308 -28.84 -1.08 -8.48
C VAL A 308 -27.67 -0.98 -7.50
N ARG A 309 -26.69 -0.14 -7.80
CA ARG A 309 -25.51 0.05 -6.94
C ARG A 309 -25.89 0.60 -5.56
N GLN A 310 -26.77 1.60 -5.53
CA GLN A 310 -27.33 2.16 -4.29
C GLN A 310 -28.11 1.10 -3.49
N ALA A 311 -29.00 0.35 -4.12
CA ALA A 311 -29.77 -0.71 -3.44
C ALA A 311 -28.86 -1.78 -2.85
N LEU A 312 -27.85 -2.22 -3.58
CA LEU A 312 -26.85 -3.16 -3.08
C LEU A 312 -26.10 -2.59 -1.86
N TYR A 313 -25.76 -1.32 -1.87
CA TYR A 313 -25.09 -0.65 -0.76
C TYR A 313 -25.99 -0.53 0.48
N TYR A 314 -27.30 -0.20 0.33
CA TYR A 314 -28.30 -0.23 1.41
C TYR A 314 -28.45 -1.62 2.05
N ALA A 315 -28.29 -2.68 1.27
CA ALA A 315 -28.45 -4.05 1.74
C ALA A 315 -27.20 -4.63 2.41
N VAL A 316 -26.09 -3.89 2.49
CA VAL A 316 -24.88 -4.31 3.24
C VAL A 316 -24.97 -3.83 4.68
N ASP A 317 -24.90 -4.76 5.64
CA ASP A 317 -24.79 -4.46 7.07
C ASP A 317 -23.34 -4.09 7.43
N LYS A 318 -23.01 -2.84 7.22
CA LYS A 318 -21.66 -2.29 7.38
C LYS A 318 -21.22 -2.25 8.84
N GLU A 319 -22.15 -1.94 9.75
CA GLU A 319 -21.88 -1.90 11.19
C GLU A 319 -21.57 -3.30 11.72
N ARG A 320 -22.36 -4.29 11.32
CA ARG A 320 -22.11 -5.68 11.68
C ARG A 320 -20.79 -6.16 11.11
N TRP A 321 -20.47 -5.81 9.85
CA TRP A 321 -19.17 -6.15 9.26
C TRP A 321 -18.00 -5.61 10.10
N ILE A 322 -18.03 -4.31 10.45
CA ILE A 322 -17.00 -3.67 11.28
C ILE A 322 -16.94 -4.32 12.66
N LYS A 323 -18.08 -4.56 13.29
CA LYS A 323 -18.14 -5.10 14.67
C LYS A 323 -17.71 -6.56 14.74
N ASP A 324 -18.29 -7.44 13.89
CA ASP A 324 -18.13 -8.88 14.05
C ASP A 324 -16.83 -9.39 13.42
N ILE A 325 -16.31 -8.73 12.38
CA ILE A 325 -15.11 -9.16 11.65
C ILE A 325 -13.87 -8.34 12.05
N TYR A 326 -14.03 -7.04 12.29
CA TYR A 326 -12.93 -6.14 12.64
C TYR A 326 -12.98 -5.64 14.09
N TYR A 327 -13.83 -6.24 14.93
CA TYR A 327 -13.91 -5.97 16.36
C TYR A 327 -14.21 -4.50 16.72
N GLY A 328 -14.81 -3.75 15.79
CA GLY A 328 -15.15 -2.34 15.96
C GLY A 328 -13.96 -1.37 15.85
N LEU A 329 -12.78 -1.86 15.43
CA LEU A 329 -11.55 -1.06 15.39
C LEU A 329 -11.55 -0.01 14.27
N PRO A 330 -11.88 -0.33 13.00
CA PRO A 330 -11.84 0.67 11.93
C PRO A 330 -13.07 1.60 11.99
N PRO A 331 -12.89 2.92 11.80
CA PRO A 331 -14.01 3.84 11.73
C PRO A 331 -14.80 3.67 10.42
N ARG A 332 -16.11 3.83 10.52
CA ARG A 332 -16.99 3.94 9.36
C ARG A 332 -16.59 5.13 8.50
N THR A 333 -16.51 4.97 7.18
CA THR A 333 -16.35 6.09 6.25
C THR A 333 -17.43 6.06 5.17
N LEU A 334 -17.79 7.25 4.67
CA LEU A 334 -18.76 7.47 3.61
C LEU A 334 -18.11 7.95 2.32
N SER A 335 -16.79 8.01 2.32
CA SER A 335 -15.97 8.55 1.24
C SER A 335 -14.78 7.63 0.97
N TYR A 336 -14.05 7.93 -0.08
CA TYR A 336 -12.75 7.34 -0.38
C TYR A 336 -11.62 7.88 0.52
N LEU A 337 -11.93 8.81 1.43
CA LEU A 337 -11.00 9.37 2.38
C LEU A 337 -11.26 8.84 3.80
N HIS A 338 -10.19 8.78 4.60
CA HIS A 338 -10.30 8.52 6.02
C HIS A 338 -11.03 9.70 6.70
N PRO A 339 -11.90 9.48 7.73
CA PRO A 339 -12.63 10.56 8.41
C PRO A 339 -11.76 11.65 9.03
N THR A 340 -10.50 11.36 9.35
CA THR A 340 -9.54 12.37 9.87
C THR A 340 -8.84 13.18 8.77
N HIS A 341 -9.08 12.85 7.50
CA HIS A 341 -8.46 13.57 6.39
C HIS A 341 -8.99 15.00 6.27
N TRP A 342 -8.14 15.99 6.02
CA TRP A 342 -8.51 17.40 5.94
C TRP A 342 -9.61 17.70 4.91
N ALA A 343 -9.64 16.96 3.80
CA ALA A 343 -10.63 17.12 2.73
C ALA A 343 -11.88 16.26 2.93
N TYR A 344 -11.99 15.48 4.01
CA TYR A 344 -13.14 14.62 4.24
C TYR A 344 -14.45 15.43 4.35
N ASN A 345 -15.49 15.02 3.60
CA ASN A 345 -16.79 15.67 3.65
C ASN A 345 -17.65 15.07 4.78
N ALA A 346 -17.65 15.73 5.93
CA ALA A 346 -18.45 15.32 7.09
C ALA A 346 -19.96 15.55 6.95
N GLN A 347 -20.43 16.17 5.85
CA GLN A 347 -21.86 16.42 5.61
C GLN A 347 -22.57 15.25 4.90
N LEU A 348 -21.82 14.24 4.42
CA LEU A 348 -22.39 13.04 3.81
C LEU A 348 -23.31 12.32 4.80
N LYS A 349 -24.39 11.75 4.29
CA LYS A 349 -25.37 11.03 5.12
C LYS A 349 -25.23 9.53 4.93
N ASP A 350 -24.99 8.79 6.01
CA ASP A 350 -24.94 7.33 5.93
C ASP A 350 -26.30 6.78 5.49
N PRO A 351 -26.36 6.00 4.40
CA PRO A 351 -27.60 5.35 4.00
C PRO A 351 -28.06 4.29 5.03
N GLY A 352 -27.18 3.89 5.94
CA GLY A 352 -27.46 2.84 6.94
C GLY A 352 -27.56 1.44 6.31
N HIS A 353 -28.21 0.53 7.05
CA HIS A 353 -28.57 -0.80 6.57
C HIS A 353 -30.09 -0.91 6.49
N ASP A 354 -30.63 -0.93 5.28
CA ASP A 354 -32.09 -1.03 5.02
C ASP A 354 -32.37 -1.91 3.80
N PRO A 355 -32.41 -3.25 3.97
CA PRO A 355 -32.70 -4.18 2.87
C PRO A 355 -34.13 -4.06 2.33
N ARG A 356 -35.10 -3.56 3.14
CA ARG A 356 -36.45 -3.30 2.68
C ARG A 356 -36.46 -2.15 1.67
N ARG A 357 -35.85 -1.03 2.03
CA ARG A 357 -35.67 0.12 1.12
C ARG A 357 -34.93 -0.29 -0.15
N ALA A 358 -33.87 -1.08 -0.02
CA ALA A 358 -33.14 -1.61 -1.18
C ALA A 358 -34.06 -2.39 -2.13
N ALA A 359 -34.92 -3.26 -1.59
CA ALA A 359 -35.89 -4.02 -2.39
C ALA A 359 -36.92 -3.09 -3.08
N GLU A 360 -37.46 -2.09 -2.35
CA GLU A 360 -38.41 -1.09 -2.89
C GLU A 360 -37.79 -0.26 -4.03
N MET A 361 -36.50 0.15 -3.87
CA MET A 361 -35.77 0.87 -4.92
C MET A 361 -35.63 0.03 -6.20
N LEU A 362 -35.26 -1.25 -6.06
CA LEU A 362 -35.17 -2.17 -7.19
C LEU A 362 -36.52 -2.39 -7.86
N ASP A 363 -37.59 -2.53 -7.08
CA ASP A 363 -38.97 -2.66 -7.62
C ASP A 363 -39.39 -1.44 -8.40
N ALA A 364 -39.14 -0.23 -7.86
CA ALA A 364 -39.46 1.05 -8.51
C ALA A 364 -38.67 1.25 -9.80
N ALA A 365 -37.41 0.78 -9.84
CA ALA A 365 -36.56 0.82 -11.04
C ALA A 365 -36.88 -0.26 -12.08
N GLY A 366 -37.91 -1.11 -11.83
CA GLY A 366 -38.36 -2.14 -12.77
C GLY A 366 -37.65 -3.49 -12.66
N TRP A 367 -36.79 -3.68 -11.67
CA TRP A 367 -36.13 -4.96 -11.38
C TRP A 367 -37.09 -5.90 -10.64
N LYS A 368 -37.78 -6.79 -11.34
CA LYS A 368 -38.80 -7.67 -10.77
C LYS A 368 -38.26 -9.05 -10.44
N LYS A 369 -38.71 -9.67 -9.33
CA LYS A 369 -38.34 -11.06 -8.98
C LYS A 369 -38.95 -12.01 -10.01
N GLY A 370 -38.08 -12.82 -10.63
CA GLY A 370 -38.46 -13.93 -11.49
C GLY A 370 -38.93 -15.17 -10.71
N GLY A 371 -39.30 -16.23 -11.42
CA GLY A 371 -39.74 -17.49 -10.81
C GLY A 371 -38.66 -18.21 -9.98
N ASP A 372 -37.40 -17.90 -10.22
CA ASP A 372 -36.22 -18.38 -9.44
C ASP A 372 -35.89 -17.46 -8.24
N GLY A 373 -36.70 -16.45 -7.98
CA GLY A 373 -36.51 -15.48 -6.91
C GLY A 373 -35.47 -14.41 -7.19
N ILE A 374 -34.78 -14.48 -8.34
CA ILE A 374 -33.75 -13.51 -8.74
C ILE A 374 -34.42 -12.36 -9.51
N ARG A 375 -33.99 -11.15 -9.26
CA ARG A 375 -34.51 -9.97 -9.97
C ARG A 375 -33.96 -9.91 -11.39
N GLU A 376 -34.86 -9.48 -12.29
CA GLU A 376 -34.59 -9.34 -13.72
C GLU A 376 -35.22 -8.07 -14.26
N LYS A 377 -34.54 -7.41 -15.21
CA LYS A 377 -35.06 -6.28 -15.99
C LYS A 377 -34.48 -6.37 -17.41
N ASP A 378 -35.31 -6.26 -18.43
CA ASP A 378 -34.90 -6.25 -19.84
C ASP A 378 -34.01 -7.45 -20.23
N GLY A 379 -34.29 -8.63 -19.68
CA GLY A 379 -33.52 -9.85 -19.91
C GLY A 379 -32.20 -9.97 -19.11
N VAL A 380 -31.84 -8.94 -18.33
CA VAL A 380 -30.67 -8.94 -17.46
C VAL A 380 -31.08 -9.37 -16.05
N LYS A 381 -30.46 -10.44 -15.53
CA LYS A 381 -30.64 -10.88 -14.15
C LYS A 381 -29.62 -10.25 -13.21
N LEU A 382 -30.01 -9.95 -11.97
CA LEU A 382 -29.10 -9.60 -10.88
C LEU A 382 -28.36 -10.85 -10.38
N ARG A 383 -27.55 -11.44 -11.29
CA ARG A 383 -26.67 -12.56 -11.03
C ARG A 383 -25.25 -12.19 -11.46
N PHE A 384 -24.32 -12.19 -10.53
CA PHE A 384 -22.94 -11.77 -10.76
C PHE A 384 -21.99 -12.34 -9.71
N SER A 385 -20.69 -12.18 -9.93
CA SER A 385 -19.65 -12.63 -9.01
C SER A 385 -19.08 -11.47 -8.17
N MET A 386 -18.61 -11.81 -6.95
CA MET A 386 -17.74 -10.95 -6.15
C MET A 386 -16.41 -11.65 -5.93
N SER A 387 -15.33 -10.93 -6.19
CA SER A 387 -13.97 -11.45 -6.08
C SER A 387 -13.16 -10.66 -5.04
N THR A 388 -12.19 -11.35 -4.45
CA THR A 388 -11.08 -10.77 -3.67
C THR A 388 -9.90 -11.72 -3.70
N THR A 389 -8.81 -11.39 -3.01
CA THR A 389 -7.67 -12.27 -2.82
C THR A 389 -8.06 -13.49 -1.98
N ALA A 390 -7.86 -14.69 -2.53
CA ALA A 390 -8.10 -15.93 -1.82
C ALA A 390 -7.23 -16.05 -0.56
N GLY A 391 -7.81 -16.56 0.54
CA GLY A 391 -7.15 -16.67 1.83
C GLY A 391 -7.24 -15.43 2.72
N SER A 392 -7.85 -14.35 2.25
CA SER A 392 -8.20 -13.20 3.08
C SER A 392 -9.43 -13.51 3.93
N LYS A 393 -9.22 -14.16 5.08
CA LYS A 393 -10.32 -14.68 5.95
C LYS A 393 -11.36 -13.62 6.28
N ALA A 394 -10.94 -12.40 6.64
CA ALA A 394 -11.85 -11.32 6.97
C ALA A 394 -12.75 -10.96 5.78
N ARG A 395 -12.19 -10.83 4.58
CA ARG A 395 -12.97 -10.56 3.36
C ARG A 395 -13.88 -11.72 2.97
N GLU A 396 -13.41 -12.97 3.11
CA GLU A 396 -14.22 -14.18 2.82
C GLU A 396 -15.43 -14.28 3.76
N GLN A 397 -15.28 -13.94 5.04
CA GLN A 397 -16.38 -13.85 5.99
C GLN A 397 -17.36 -12.72 5.61
N ALA A 398 -16.85 -11.54 5.25
CA ALA A 398 -17.67 -10.44 4.79
C ALA A 398 -18.44 -10.77 3.51
N GLN A 399 -17.83 -11.44 2.55
CA GLN A 399 -18.50 -11.90 1.33
C GLN A 399 -19.68 -12.84 1.64
N ALA A 400 -19.52 -13.76 2.57
CA ALA A 400 -20.61 -14.67 2.97
C ALA A 400 -21.78 -13.91 3.61
N MET A 401 -21.48 -12.90 4.45
CA MET A 401 -22.49 -12.03 5.04
C MET A 401 -23.22 -11.19 3.98
N ILE A 402 -22.51 -10.59 3.05
CA ILE A 402 -23.06 -9.79 1.93
C ILE A 402 -23.90 -10.67 1.02
N GLN A 403 -23.44 -11.90 0.70
CA GLN A 403 -24.17 -12.85 -0.13
C GLN A 403 -25.54 -13.17 0.48
N ALA A 404 -25.59 -13.39 1.79
CA ALA A 404 -26.83 -13.66 2.51
C ALA A 404 -27.79 -12.44 2.43
N GLY A 405 -27.30 -11.23 2.73
CA GLY A 405 -28.10 -10.00 2.70
C GLY A 405 -28.60 -9.67 1.28
N TRP A 406 -27.76 -9.82 0.26
CA TRP A 406 -28.19 -9.56 -1.13
C TRP A 406 -29.20 -10.59 -1.65
N LYS A 407 -29.11 -11.84 -1.17
CA LYS A 407 -30.10 -12.87 -1.50
C LYS A 407 -31.51 -12.49 -1.01
N GLU A 408 -31.65 -11.87 0.15
CA GLU A 408 -32.94 -11.42 0.70
C GLU A 408 -33.65 -10.42 -0.23
N ILE A 409 -32.87 -9.57 -0.89
CA ILE A 409 -33.41 -8.58 -1.84
C ILE A 409 -33.53 -9.11 -3.29
N GLY A 410 -33.30 -10.40 -3.51
CA GLY A 410 -33.46 -11.05 -4.82
C GLY A 410 -32.25 -10.96 -5.75
N VAL A 411 -31.04 -10.93 -5.19
CA VAL A 411 -29.76 -10.90 -5.92
C VAL A 411 -29.00 -12.21 -5.70
N ALA A 412 -28.47 -12.78 -6.75
CA ALA A 412 -27.62 -13.99 -6.70
C ALA A 412 -26.16 -13.59 -6.91
N MET A 413 -25.40 -13.47 -5.83
CA MET A 413 -23.97 -13.21 -5.87
C MET A 413 -23.19 -14.50 -5.67
N GLU A 414 -22.20 -14.77 -6.54
CA GLU A 414 -21.27 -15.89 -6.45
C GLU A 414 -19.93 -15.40 -5.90
N ILE A 415 -19.37 -16.09 -4.91
CA ILE A 415 -18.02 -15.82 -4.39
C ILE A 415 -17.00 -16.48 -5.32
N LYS A 416 -16.11 -15.65 -5.93
CA LYS A 416 -15.10 -16.08 -6.89
C LYS A 416 -13.72 -15.52 -6.54
N ASN A 417 -13.10 -16.05 -5.49
CA ASN A 417 -11.79 -15.60 -5.02
C ASN A 417 -10.65 -16.27 -5.79
N MET A 418 -9.56 -15.53 -5.98
CA MET A 418 -8.41 -15.97 -6.78
C MET A 418 -7.10 -15.55 -6.08
N PRO A 419 -5.96 -16.19 -6.43
CA PRO A 419 -4.65 -15.74 -5.95
C PRO A 419 -4.39 -14.25 -6.23
N ALA A 420 -3.63 -13.60 -5.36
CA ALA A 420 -3.33 -12.16 -5.46
C ALA A 420 -2.78 -11.76 -6.84
N SER A 421 -1.85 -12.57 -7.40
CA SER A 421 -1.27 -12.31 -8.72
C SER A 421 -2.29 -12.30 -9.87
N VAL A 422 -3.42 -13.01 -9.72
CA VAL A 422 -4.51 -13.02 -10.70
C VAL A 422 -5.44 -11.85 -10.46
N VAL A 423 -5.87 -11.64 -9.19
CA VAL A 423 -6.80 -10.54 -8.83
C VAL A 423 -6.21 -9.19 -9.21
N TRP A 424 -4.97 -8.94 -8.81
CA TRP A 424 -4.31 -7.64 -9.01
C TRP A 424 -3.61 -7.48 -10.37
N GLY A 425 -3.61 -8.54 -11.18
CA GLY A 425 -3.19 -8.51 -12.57
C GLY A 425 -4.28 -8.05 -13.54
N ASP A 426 -4.33 -8.67 -14.70
CA ASP A 426 -5.28 -8.37 -15.79
C ASP A 426 -6.76 -8.42 -15.36
N TYR A 427 -7.09 -9.23 -14.35
CA TYR A 427 -8.47 -9.35 -13.88
C TYR A 427 -9.03 -8.02 -13.37
N THR A 428 -8.26 -7.26 -12.59
CA THR A 428 -8.62 -5.92 -12.13
C THR A 428 -8.29 -4.85 -13.17
N THR A 429 -7.06 -4.84 -13.69
CA THR A 429 -6.57 -3.77 -14.55
C THR A 429 -7.29 -3.69 -15.89
N ARG A 430 -7.87 -4.81 -16.36
CA ARG A 430 -8.74 -4.87 -17.56
C ARG A 430 -10.22 -4.98 -17.23
N SER A 431 -10.62 -4.62 -16.00
CA SER A 431 -12.04 -4.59 -15.57
C SER A 431 -12.81 -5.89 -15.89
N GLN A 432 -12.18 -7.06 -15.66
CA GLN A 432 -12.81 -8.36 -15.96
C GLN A 432 -13.78 -8.82 -14.87
N PHE A 433 -13.74 -8.20 -13.69
CA PHE A 433 -14.61 -8.49 -12.56
C PHE A 433 -16.06 -7.99 -12.79
N ASP A 434 -17.02 -8.56 -12.05
CA ASP A 434 -18.35 -7.97 -11.90
C ASP A 434 -18.36 -7.04 -10.68
N THR A 435 -18.05 -7.58 -9.50
CA THR A 435 -17.78 -6.79 -8.29
C THR A 435 -16.47 -7.24 -7.64
N LEU A 436 -15.81 -6.32 -6.94
CA LEU A 436 -14.51 -6.57 -6.31
C LEU A 436 -14.50 -6.01 -4.90
N MET A 437 -14.11 -6.80 -3.92
CA MET A 437 -13.84 -6.33 -2.55
C MET A 437 -12.36 -5.98 -2.42
N VAL A 438 -12.05 -4.73 -2.07
CA VAL A 438 -10.69 -4.19 -2.17
C VAL A 438 -10.47 -3.04 -1.20
N GLY A 439 -9.26 -2.97 -0.65
CA GLY A 439 -8.76 -1.78 0.05
C GLY A 439 -7.85 -0.97 -0.85
N TRP A 440 -8.11 0.32 -0.98
CA TRP A 440 -7.28 1.25 -1.75
C TRP A 440 -6.92 2.50 -0.96
N GLU A 441 -5.74 3.01 -1.23
CA GLU A 441 -5.28 4.33 -0.82
C GLU A 441 -5.48 5.37 -1.94
N PRO A 442 -5.43 6.68 -1.66
CA PRO A 442 -5.29 7.71 -2.68
C PRO A 442 -4.09 7.45 -3.59
N THR A 443 -4.19 7.83 -4.86
CA THR A 443 -3.15 7.52 -5.86
C THR A 443 -1.91 8.40 -5.75
N VAL A 444 -2.03 9.56 -5.11
CA VAL A 444 -0.95 10.55 -4.96
C VAL A 444 -0.77 10.87 -3.47
N GLY A 445 -0.15 9.97 -2.74
CA GLY A 445 0.08 10.13 -1.29
C GLY A 445 -1.22 10.40 -0.53
N MET A 446 -1.18 11.36 0.39
CA MET A 446 -2.37 11.83 1.13
C MET A 446 -3.04 13.05 0.48
N ASP A 447 -2.77 13.30 -0.77
CA ASP A 447 -3.57 14.27 -1.53
C ASP A 447 -4.95 13.66 -1.81
N PRO A 448 -6.05 14.43 -1.69
CA PRO A 448 -7.40 13.94 -2.00
C PRO A 448 -7.63 13.68 -3.49
N ASP A 449 -6.63 13.87 -4.34
CA ASP A 449 -6.72 13.60 -5.77
C ASP A 449 -7.05 12.12 -6.04
N TYR A 450 -8.20 11.91 -6.64
CA TYR A 450 -8.71 10.60 -7.03
C TYR A 450 -8.91 10.48 -8.54
N THR A 451 -8.30 11.40 -9.31
CA THR A 451 -8.43 11.54 -10.77
C THR A 451 -8.09 10.22 -11.49
N ALA A 452 -6.96 9.59 -11.15
CA ALA A 452 -6.57 8.34 -11.77
C ALA A 452 -7.58 7.20 -11.57
N ARG A 453 -8.42 7.23 -10.52
CA ARG A 453 -9.40 6.18 -10.20
C ARG A 453 -10.82 6.47 -10.63
N CYS A 454 -11.16 7.74 -10.91
CA CYS A 454 -12.56 8.14 -11.15
C CYS A 454 -12.77 8.90 -12.44
N HIS A 455 -11.75 9.56 -12.99
CA HIS A 455 -11.89 10.34 -14.22
C HIS A 455 -12.11 9.43 -15.44
N SER A 456 -13.01 9.78 -16.32
CA SER A 456 -13.38 9.01 -17.53
C SER A 456 -12.18 8.75 -18.46
N LYS A 457 -11.21 9.68 -18.54
CA LYS A 457 -9.97 9.51 -19.33
C LYS A 457 -9.02 8.42 -18.81
N HIS A 458 -9.25 7.90 -17.59
CA HIS A 458 -8.41 6.90 -16.93
C HIS A 458 -9.06 5.51 -16.86
N ILE A 459 -9.99 5.18 -17.78
CA ILE A 459 -10.58 3.84 -17.94
C ILE A 459 -9.64 2.98 -18.79
N PRO A 460 -8.90 2.01 -18.21
CA PRO A 460 -7.82 1.31 -18.93
C PRO A 460 -8.28 0.55 -20.17
N VAL A 461 -9.48 -0.04 -20.15
CA VAL A 461 -10.05 -0.79 -21.29
C VAL A 461 -10.44 0.10 -22.46
N LYS A 462 -10.53 1.43 -22.25
CA LYS A 462 -10.84 2.41 -23.32
C LYS A 462 -9.60 3.16 -23.78
N THR A 463 -8.69 3.49 -22.86
CA THR A 463 -7.57 4.40 -23.13
C THR A 463 -6.20 3.73 -23.05
N GLY A 464 -6.13 2.49 -22.57
CA GLY A 464 -4.89 1.74 -22.36
C GLY A 464 -4.13 2.12 -21.08
N THR A 465 -4.56 3.15 -20.35
CA THR A 465 -3.89 3.68 -19.14
C THR A 465 -4.89 4.05 -18.06
N GLY A 466 -4.39 4.29 -16.83
CA GLY A 466 -5.20 4.72 -15.71
C GLY A 466 -5.67 3.60 -14.78
N SER A 467 -6.45 3.97 -13.78
CA SER A 467 -6.91 3.07 -12.71
C SER A 467 -8.42 3.15 -12.43
N ASN A 468 -9.20 3.76 -13.32
CA ASN A 468 -10.67 3.73 -13.24
C ASN A 468 -11.19 2.35 -13.67
N TYR A 469 -10.85 1.35 -12.86
CA TYR A 469 -11.20 -0.07 -13.12
C TYR A 469 -12.70 -0.34 -13.04
N VAL A 470 -13.46 0.53 -12.36
CA VAL A 470 -14.93 0.43 -12.29
C VAL A 470 -15.62 0.94 -13.54
N GLN A 471 -14.90 1.51 -14.51
CA GLN A 471 -15.41 2.05 -15.76
C GLN A 471 -16.52 3.10 -15.54
N TYR A 472 -16.40 3.89 -14.47
CA TYR A 472 -17.38 4.93 -14.16
C TYR A 472 -17.09 6.18 -15.00
N GLU A 473 -18.15 6.79 -15.55
CA GLU A 473 -18.09 8.00 -16.36
C GLU A 473 -19.10 9.02 -15.85
N ASN A 474 -18.62 10.23 -15.55
CA ASN A 474 -19.46 11.35 -15.16
C ASN A 474 -18.75 12.67 -15.52
N PRO A 475 -19.21 13.37 -16.59
CA PRO A 475 -18.55 14.61 -17.04
C PRO A 475 -18.54 15.74 -16.00
N ALA A 476 -19.52 15.77 -15.07
CA ALA A 476 -19.53 16.77 -13.99
C ALA A 476 -18.44 16.45 -12.95
N LEU A 477 -18.22 15.16 -12.65
CA LEU A 477 -17.12 14.72 -11.80
C LEU A 477 -15.78 14.98 -12.46
N ASP A 478 -15.64 14.67 -13.75
CA ASP A 478 -14.39 14.86 -14.50
C ASP A 478 -13.91 16.33 -14.39
N LYS A 479 -14.84 17.28 -14.59
CA LYS A 479 -14.55 18.71 -14.45
C LYS A 479 -14.06 19.09 -13.05
N LEU A 480 -14.70 18.57 -12.01
CA LEU A 480 -14.30 18.84 -10.62
C LEU A 480 -12.94 18.23 -10.28
N LEU A 481 -12.64 17.03 -10.81
CA LEU A 481 -11.35 16.39 -10.63
C LEU A 481 -10.23 17.21 -11.29
N ASP A 482 -10.43 17.67 -12.53
CA ASP A 482 -9.50 18.54 -13.22
C ASP A 482 -9.31 19.89 -12.48
N GLU A 483 -10.37 20.46 -11.92
CA GLU A 483 -10.31 21.71 -11.13
C GLU A 483 -9.58 21.50 -9.80
N GLY A 484 -9.85 20.40 -9.08
CA GLY A 484 -9.34 20.16 -7.73
C GLY A 484 -7.81 20.04 -7.63
N VAL A 485 -7.13 19.65 -8.71
CA VAL A 485 -5.67 19.52 -8.75
C VAL A 485 -4.94 20.85 -9.05
N LEU A 486 -5.68 21.88 -9.51
CA LEU A 486 -5.13 23.19 -9.87
C LEU A 486 -5.20 24.20 -8.71
N ILE A 487 -6.08 24.00 -7.73
CA ILE A 487 -6.36 24.96 -6.66
C ILE A 487 -5.39 24.76 -5.50
N SER A 488 -4.56 25.76 -5.22
CA SER A 488 -3.64 25.77 -4.07
C SER A 488 -4.30 26.25 -2.77
N ASP A 489 -5.35 27.09 -2.83
CA ASP A 489 -6.10 27.53 -1.67
C ASP A 489 -6.87 26.37 -1.04
N MET A 490 -6.51 25.99 0.17
CA MET A 490 -7.04 24.80 0.87
C MET A 490 -8.55 24.86 1.08
N ALA A 491 -9.12 26.05 1.36
CA ALA A 491 -10.57 26.16 1.61
C ALA A 491 -11.37 26.01 0.32
N LYS A 492 -10.94 26.64 -0.77
CA LYS A 492 -11.54 26.48 -2.09
C LYS A 492 -11.39 25.05 -2.59
N ARG A 493 -10.20 24.47 -2.42
CA ARG A 493 -9.90 23.10 -2.81
C ARG A 493 -10.79 22.10 -2.05
N LYS A 494 -10.97 22.30 -0.74
CA LYS A 494 -11.91 21.49 0.06
C LYS A 494 -13.34 21.54 -0.50
N ALA A 495 -13.81 22.73 -0.86
CA ALA A 495 -15.16 22.88 -1.41
C ALA A 495 -15.37 22.10 -2.73
N VAL A 496 -14.34 21.98 -3.57
CA VAL A 496 -14.34 21.15 -4.78
C VAL A 496 -14.38 19.66 -4.39
N TYR A 497 -13.52 19.22 -3.47
CA TYR A 497 -13.50 17.83 -3.03
C TYR A 497 -14.74 17.42 -2.23
N ASP A 498 -15.43 18.34 -1.56
CA ASP A 498 -16.75 18.08 -0.97
C ASP A 498 -17.79 17.73 -2.04
N GLN A 499 -17.78 18.41 -3.21
CA GLN A 499 -18.65 18.09 -4.32
C GLN A 499 -18.29 16.77 -5.00
N ILE A 500 -16.99 16.49 -5.21
CA ILE A 500 -16.50 15.20 -5.72
C ILE A 500 -17.01 14.05 -4.86
N GLN A 501 -16.85 14.16 -3.54
CA GLN A 501 -17.31 13.14 -2.60
C GLN A 501 -18.85 13.00 -2.62
N ALA A 502 -19.59 14.10 -2.74
CA ALA A 502 -21.05 14.05 -2.82
C ALA A 502 -21.54 13.31 -4.09
N ILE A 503 -20.93 13.54 -5.25
CA ILE A 503 -21.24 12.83 -6.50
C ILE A 503 -20.92 11.33 -6.35
N LEU A 504 -19.73 10.98 -5.86
CA LEU A 504 -19.32 9.59 -5.69
C LEU A 504 -20.19 8.86 -4.67
N HIS A 505 -20.59 9.54 -3.60
CA HIS A 505 -21.51 9.02 -2.59
C HIS A 505 -22.91 8.76 -3.14
N GLU A 506 -23.43 9.66 -3.98
CA GLU A 506 -24.73 9.52 -4.62
C GLU A 506 -24.72 8.41 -5.69
N ASP A 507 -23.69 8.37 -6.55
CA ASP A 507 -23.67 7.46 -7.70
C ASP A 507 -23.12 6.06 -7.37
N VAL A 508 -22.42 5.90 -6.24
CA VAL A 508 -21.89 4.64 -5.70
C VAL A 508 -21.19 3.77 -6.77
N PRO A 509 -20.23 4.28 -7.55
CA PRO A 509 -19.44 3.41 -8.43
C PRO A 509 -18.58 2.41 -7.62
N PHE A 510 -18.27 2.79 -6.41
CA PHE A 510 -17.71 1.96 -5.34
C PHE A 510 -18.36 2.35 -4.01
N ALA A 511 -18.64 1.35 -3.19
CA ALA A 511 -19.27 1.51 -1.89
C ALA A 511 -18.22 1.51 -0.79
N PRO A 512 -17.89 2.65 -0.12
CA PRO A 512 -16.96 2.69 0.99
C PRO A 512 -17.58 2.04 2.24
N ILE A 513 -16.81 1.21 2.91
CA ILE A 513 -17.26 0.47 4.10
C ILE A 513 -16.66 1.08 5.38
N PHE A 514 -15.34 1.04 5.48
CA PHE A 514 -14.60 1.59 6.61
C PHE A 514 -13.23 2.10 6.16
N ALA A 515 -12.66 3.00 6.92
CA ALA A 515 -11.26 3.39 6.78
C ALA A 515 -10.39 2.52 7.68
N TYR A 516 -9.26 2.06 7.19
CA TYR A 516 -8.40 1.16 7.94
C TYR A 516 -7.74 1.85 9.14
N MET A 517 -7.52 1.07 10.18
CA MET A 517 -6.59 1.37 11.26
C MET A 517 -5.44 0.38 11.19
N PHE A 518 -4.21 0.87 11.16
CA PHE A 518 -3.06 0.01 11.32
C PHE A 518 -2.78 -0.22 12.79
N MET A 519 -2.53 -1.47 13.13
CA MET A 519 -2.23 -1.92 14.46
C MET A 519 -0.84 -2.52 14.47
N TYR A 520 0.10 -1.81 15.10
CA TYR A 520 1.50 -2.20 15.15
C TYR A 520 1.89 -2.66 16.55
N GLY A 521 3.02 -3.35 16.63
CA GLY A 521 3.61 -3.76 17.89
C GLY A 521 5.12 -3.57 17.88
N LYS A 522 5.67 -3.03 18.96
CA LYS A 522 7.11 -2.92 19.16
C LYS A 522 7.54 -3.35 20.55
N LYS A 523 8.80 -3.67 20.76
CA LYS A 523 9.38 -3.76 22.10
C LYS A 523 9.38 -2.38 22.76
N SER A 524 9.05 -2.33 24.07
CA SER A 524 8.94 -1.06 24.79
C SER A 524 10.27 -0.34 24.94
N ASP A 525 11.40 -1.07 24.95
CA ASP A 525 12.77 -0.53 25.01
C ASP A 525 13.32 -0.04 23.65
N LEU A 526 12.58 -0.26 22.53
CA LEU A 526 12.92 0.35 21.24
C LEU A 526 12.44 1.81 21.23
N GLN A 527 13.39 2.73 21.22
CA GLN A 527 13.18 4.17 21.18
C GLN A 527 13.29 4.71 19.74
N GLY A 528 12.72 5.90 19.50
CA GLY A 528 12.74 6.55 18.19
C GLY A 528 11.77 5.96 17.17
N TYR A 529 11.13 4.82 17.45
CA TYR A 529 10.10 4.27 16.58
C TYR A 529 8.82 5.13 16.67
N GLU A 530 8.42 5.68 15.55
CA GLU A 530 7.18 6.45 15.42
C GLU A 530 6.29 5.87 14.33
N ILE A 531 4.99 5.79 14.61
CA ILE A 531 4.00 5.45 13.59
C ILE A 531 3.67 6.70 12.76
N ASN A 532 3.46 6.51 11.47
CA ASN A 532 3.11 7.60 10.56
C ASN A 532 1.74 7.30 9.91
N PRO A 533 0.71 8.12 10.16
CA PRO A 533 -0.62 7.90 9.59
C PRO A 533 -0.70 8.17 8.08
N TYR A 534 0.35 8.76 7.50
CA TYR A 534 0.44 9.13 6.08
C TYR A 534 1.21 8.10 5.24
N LEU A 535 1.86 7.14 5.88
CA LEU A 535 2.70 6.13 5.23
C LEU A 535 2.28 4.72 5.64
N THR A 536 2.36 3.79 4.71
CA THR A 536 2.23 2.34 4.99
C THR A 536 3.52 1.75 5.51
N ASP A 537 4.62 2.47 5.34
CA ASP A 537 5.96 2.08 5.71
C ASP A 537 6.25 2.33 7.19
N ILE A 538 6.40 1.24 7.95
CA ILE A 538 6.72 1.29 9.38
C ILE A 538 8.20 1.63 9.65
N THR A 539 9.04 1.59 8.65
CA THR A 539 10.49 1.84 8.72
C THR A 539 10.88 3.24 8.24
N TRP A 540 9.90 4.11 7.98
CA TRP A 540 10.09 5.46 7.43
C TRP A 540 11.10 6.32 8.20
N ASN A 541 11.24 6.10 9.51
CA ASN A 541 12.21 6.80 10.37
C ASN A 541 13.21 5.86 11.03
N ILE A 542 13.54 4.74 10.39
CA ILE A 542 14.39 3.68 10.96
C ILE A 542 15.80 4.16 11.34
N GLN A 543 16.29 5.24 10.72
CA GLN A 543 17.57 5.88 11.07
C GLN A 543 17.59 6.45 12.49
N ASP A 544 16.43 6.76 13.06
CA ASP A 544 16.27 7.37 14.38
C ASP A 544 16.09 6.32 15.49
N TRP A 545 15.98 5.03 15.13
CA TRP A 545 15.75 3.95 16.08
C TRP A 545 16.98 3.65 16.91
N SER A 546 16.77 3.41 18.20
CA SER A 546 17.82 3.03 19.13
C SER A 546 17.29 2.13 20.25
N TRP A 547 18.16 1.39 20.89
CA TRP A 547 17.83 0.65 22.09
C TRP A 547 18.09 1.50 23.34
N GLY A 548 17.09 1.58 24.24
CA GLY A 548 17.17 2.27 25.54
C GLY A 548 17.98 1.52 26.58
#